data_ca4aa4880274e08037be3ea14d0f1da6
#
_entry.id   ca4aa4880274e08037be3ea14d0f1da6
#
_cell.length_a   1.000
_cell.length_b   1.000
_cell.length_c   1.000
_cell.angle_alpha   90.00
_cell.angle_beta   90.00
_cell.angle_gamma   90.00
#
_symmetry.space_group_name_H-M   'P 1'
#
loop_
_entity.id
_entity.type
_entity.pdbx_description
1 polymer ?
#
loop_
_entity_poly.entity_id
_entity_poly.type
_entity_poly.pdbx_seq_one_letter_code
_entity_poly.pdbx_strand_id
1 'polypeptide(L)'
;MKIFGHKAPLTAVIGLLIILVNVVIALAGPALSPYTETQTVGKIWSNMSSASWLGTDQIGRDMFTRLLYGARLTIGIALVTTLLSFAIGITLGLVAAVTGRWIDIVLSRAVDIVLSVPLLIWALMILSIFGQTLSSLVLTIAFLDSTRVFRLARALGMNLASLDFVEVAKLRGEGIWWVVWREILPNAAAPLMSEFGLRFCFNFLFIAALSFLGLGVPLPYADWGGMVRDNITSLKLGRAAALYPAAAIALLTVGINLVVDWFLSIDARPSGAQAEM
;
A
#
# COMPACT_ATOMS: atom_id res chain seq x y z
N MET A 1 -11.08 -8.52 23.05
CA MET A 1 -11.11 -9.54 22.00
C MET A 1 -9.69 -10.08 21.86
N LYS A 2 -9.50 -11.40 21.79
CA LYS A 2 -8.17 -12.00 21.54
C LYS A 2 -8.03 -12.24 20.03
N ILE A 3 -7.05 -11.64 19.42
CA ILE A 3 -6.72 -11.83 17.98
C ILE A 3 -5.29 -12.34 17.93
N PHE A 4 -5.04 -13.45 17.25
CA PHE A 4 -3.75 -14.17 17.24
C PHE A 4 -3.17 -14.46 18.63
N GLY A 5 -4.03 -14.77 19.62
CA GLY A 5 -3.60 -15.06 20.99
C GLY A 5 -3.31 -13.82 21.88
N HIS A 6 -3.24 -12.62 21.33
CA HIS A 6 -2.96 -11.37 22.05
C HIS A 6 -4.23 -10.54 22.30
N LYS A 7 -4.29 -9.82 23.41
CA LYS A 7 -5.39 -8.88 23.70
C LYS A 7 -5.24 -7.67 22.75
N ALA A 8 -6.16 -7.51 21.80
CA ALA A 8 -6.19 -6.34 20.93
C ALA A 8 -6.69 -5.11 21.74
N PRO A 9 -5.94 -4.00 21.75
CA PRO A 9 -6.42 -2.75 22.35
C PRO A 9 -7.61 -2.20 21.53
N LEU A 10 -8.38 -1.32 22.13
CA LEU A 10 -9.56 -0.72 21.48
C LEU A 10 -9.17 -0.02 20.15
N THR A 11 -8.02 0.64 20.13
CA THR A 11 -7.48 1.30 18.93
C THR A 11 -7.30 0.35 17.77
N ALA A 12 -6.73 -0.84 18.00
CA ALA A 12 -6.56 -1.87 16.96
C ALA A 12 -7.92 -2.40 16.46
N VAL A 13 -8.90 -2.56 17.34
CA VAL A 13 -10.26 -2.98 16.95
C VAL A 13 -10.93 -1.93 16.07
N ILE A 14 -10.78 -0.65 16.41
CA ILE A 14 -11.28 0.47 15.58
C ILE A 14 -10.58 0.47 14.22
N GLY A 15 -9.25 0.33 14.19
CA GLY A 15 -8.48 0.27 12.96
C GLY A 15 -8.93 -0.90 12.06
N LEU A 16 -9.09 -2.10 12.62
CA LEU A 16 -9.59 -3.27 11.89
C LEU A 16 -11.01 -3.05 11.34
N LEU A 17 -11.89 -2.41 12.10
CA LEU A 17 -13.24 -2.10 11.66
C LEU A 17 -13.22 -1.12 10.47
N ILE A 18 -12.40 -0.07 10.55
CA ILE A 18 -12.23 0.90 9.46
C ILE A 18 -11.73 0.18 8.19
N ILE A 19 -10.69 -0.65 8.31
CA ILE A 19 -10.14 -1.40 7.18
C ILE A 19 -11.21 -2.35 6.60
N LEU A 20 -11.91 -3.10 7.46
CA LEU A 20 -12.96 -4.03 7.03
C LEU A 20 -14.07 -3.31 6.25
N VAL A 21 -14.56 -2.19 6.75
CA VAL A 21 -15.59 -1.39 6.07
C VAL A 21 -15.07 -0.92 4.69
N ASN A 22 -13.84 -0.41 4.61
CA ASN A 22 -13.26 0.03 3.33
C ASN A 22 -13.03 -1.13 2.35
N VAL A 23 -12.64 -2.32 2.83
CA VAL A 23 -12.50 -3.53 2.00
C VAL A 23 -13.87 -3.97 1.48
N VAL A 24 -14.90 -3.98 2.33
CA VAL A 24 -16.27 -4.30 1.91
C VAL A 24 -16.76 -3.29 0.85
N ILE A 25 -16.52 -2.00 1.06
CA ILE A 25 -16.84 -0.96 0.08
C ILE A 25 -16.08 -1.19 -1.23
N ALA A 26 -14.79 -1.51 -1.18
CA ALA A 26 -13.98 -1.77 -2.36
C ALA A 26 -14.47 -2.99 -3.17
N LEU A 27 -14.95 -4.03 -2.51
CA LEU A 27 -15.43 -5.26 -3.16
C LEU A 27 -16.87 -5.13 -3.65
N ALA A 28 -17.77 -4.64 -2.81
CA ALA A 28 -19.20 -4.59 -3.07
C ALA A 28 -19.69 -3.24 -3.63
N GLY A 29 -18.90 -2.17 -3.49
CA GLY A 29 -19.27 -0.80 -3.84
C GLY A 29 -19.82 -0.64 -5.26
N PRO A 30 -19.16 -1.16 -6.31
CA PRO A 30 -19.69 -1.08 -7.67
C PRO A 30 -21.05 -1.75 -7.86
N ALA A 31 -21.33 -2.84 -7.10
CA ALA A 31 -22.64 -3.52 -7.14
C ALA A 31 -23.72 -2.78 -6.34
N LEU A 32 -23.31 -1.97 -5.36
CA LEU A 32 -24.21 -1.18 -4.51
C LEU A 32 -24.43 0.24 -5.04
N SER A 33 -23.69 0.63 -6.08
CA SER A 33 -23.78 1.99 -6.63
C SER A 33 -25.09 2.20 -7.41
N PRO A 34 -25.78 3.33 -7.20
CA PRO A 34 -27.04 3.61 -7.88
C PRO A 34 -26.86 3.92 -9.38
N TYR A 35 -25.65 4.33 -9.79
CA TYR A 35 -25.32 4.74 -11.16
C TYR A 35 -24.03 4.06 -11.65
N THR A 36 -23.74 4.19 -12.94
CA THR A 36 -22.43 3.80 -13.49
C THR A 36 -21.37 4.88 -13.19
N GLU A 37 -20.12 4.49 -13.17
CA GLU A 37 -18.96 5.35 -12.82
C GLU A 37 -18.88 6.65 -13.64
N THR A 38 -19.31 6.60 -14.91
CA THR A 38 -19.18 7.70 -15.88
C THR A 38 -20.49 8.45 -16.12
N GLN A 39 -21.61 7.99 -15.56
CA GLN A 39 -22.92 8.55 -15.81
C GLN A 39 -23.08 9.93 -15.17
N THR A 40 -23.44 10.92 -16.00
CA THR A 40 -23.85 12.27 -15.54
C THR A 40 -25.28 12.22 -15.08
N VAL A 41 -25.55 12.67 -13.84
CA VAL A 41 -26.87 12.61 -13.19
C VAL A 41 -27.48 13.97 -12.87
N GLY A 42 -26.67 15.05 -12.96
CA GLY A 42 -27.12 16.37 -12.58
C GLY A 42 -26.22 17.51 -13.07
N LYS A 43 -26.44 18.70 -12.53
CA LYS A 43 -25.57 19.86 -12.78
C LYS A 43 -24.25 19.68 -12.03
N ILE A 44 -23.22 20.39 -12.48
CA ILE A 44 -21.92 20.41 -11.82
C ILE A 44 -22.04 20.93 -10.38
N TRP A 45 -21.37 20.26 -9.44
CA TRP A 45 -21.36 20.56 -8.00
C TRP A 45 -22.72 20.87 -7.40
N SER A 46 -23.76 20.14 -7.82
CA SER A 46 -25.08 20.27 -7.19
C SER A 46 -25.07 19.77 -5.76
N ASN A 47 -25.97 20.33 -4.94
CA ASN A 47 -26.14 19.93 -3.56
C ASN A 47 -26.64 18.49 -3.43
N MET A 48 -26.56 17.94 -2.22
CA MET A 48 -27.22 16.72 -1.83
C MET A 48 -28.69 16.72 -2.21
N SER A 49 -29.15 15.63 -2.78
CA SER A 49 -30.54 15.41 -3.17
C SER A 49 -30.91 13.95 -3.01
N SER A 50 -32.19 13.61 -3.16
CA SER A 50 -32.64 12.22 -3.17
C SER A 50 -32.04 11.39 -4.31
N ALA A 51 -31.66 12.03 -5.41
CA ALA A 51 -31.01 11.40 -6.57
C ALA A 51 -29.50 11.32 -6.41
N SER A 52 -28.86 12.19 -5.63
CA SER A 52 -27.41 12.22 -5.40
C SER A 52 -27.13 12.56 -3.95
N TRP A 53 -26.84 11.56 -3.13
CA TRP A 53 -26.73 11.69 -1.68
C TRP A 53 -25.57 12.58 -1.22
N LEU A 54 -24.46 12.57 -1.94
CA LEU A 54 -23.31 13.44 -1.68
C LEU A 54 -23.18 14.58 -2.70
N GLY A 55 -24.23 14.82 -3.50
CA GLY A 55 -24.16 15.79 -4.59
C GLY A 55 -23.37 15.24 -5.79
N THR A 56 -22.95 16.17 -6.67
CA THR A 56 -22.28 15.80 -7.93
C THR A 56 -20.88 16.38 -8.02
N ASP A 57 -20.08 15.80 -8.90
CA ASP A 57 -18.69 16.23 -9.18
C ASP A 57 -18.63 17.40 -10.22
N GLN A 58 -17.39 17.74 -10.67
CA GLN A 58 -17.09 18.82 -11.61
C GLN A 58 -17.71 18.65 -13.01
N ILE A 59 -18.25 17.47 -13.36
CA ILE A 59 -18.98 17.24 -14.62
C ILE A 59 -20.38 16.67 -14.42
N GLY A 60 -20.90 16.72 -13.17
CA GLY A 60 -22.26 16.34 -12.85
C GLY A 60 -22.48 14.85 -12.62
N ARG A 61 -21.44 14.04 -12.35
CA ARG A 61 -21.56 12.62 -11.98
C ARG A 61 -21.85 12.51 -10.48
N ASP A 62 -22.50 11.42 -10.08
CA ASP A 62 -22.82 11.18 -8.67
C ASP A 62 -21.55 10.93 -7.83
N MET A 63 -21.37 11.75 -6.78
CA MET A 63 -20.18 11.70 -5.93
C MET A 63 -20.14 10.40 -5.11
N PHE A 64 -21.27 9.91 -4.61
CA PHE A 64 -21.32 8.69 -3.84
C PHE A 64 -20.93 7.47 -4.67
N THR A 65 -21.50 7.31 -5.88
CA THR A 65 -21.09 6.30 -6.84
C THR A 65 -19.60 6.32 -7.10
N ARG A 66 -19.05 7.48 -7.39
CA ARG A 66 -17.61 7.62 -7.67
C ARG A 66 -16.73 7.30 -6.47
N LEU A 67 -17.18 7.59 -5.24
CA LEU A 67 -16.48 7.18 -4.02
C LEU A 67 -16.39 5.65 -3.90
N LEU A 68 -17.47 4.94 -4.23
CA LEU A 68 -17.51 3.48 -4.19
C LEU A 68 -16.57 2.85 -5.23
N TYR A 69 -16.63 3.34 -6.49
CA TYR A 69 -15.71 2.87 -7.54
C TYR A 69 -14.26 3.24 -7.21
N GLY A 70 -14.02 4.46 -6.72
CA GLY A 70 -12.70 4.95 -6.32
C GLY A 70 -12.08 4.13 -5.19
N ALA A 71 -12.87 3.67 -4.21
CA ALA A 71 -12.41 2.76 -3.17
C ALA A 71 -11.78 1.50 -3.77
N ARG A 72 -12.51 0.84 -4.69
CA ARG A 72 -12.05 -0.39 -5.34
C ARG A 72 -10.73 -0.19 -6.08
N LEU A 73 -10.65 0.89 -6.86
CA LEU A 73 -9.49 1.14 -7.70
C LEU A 73 -8.27 1.59 -6.88
N THR A 74 -8.45 2.60 -6.00
CA THR A 74 -7.34 3.15 -5.20
C THR A 74 -6.75 2.11 -4.25
N ILE A 75 -7.59 1.37 -3.52
CA ILE A 75 -7.15 0.32 -2.59
C ILE A 75 -6.55 -0.85 -3.38
N GLY A 76 -7.18 -1.25 -4.48
CA GLY A 76 -6.71 -2.36 -5.32
C GLY A 76 -5.34 -2.09 -5.93
N ILE A 77 -5.12 -0.90 -6.50
CA ILE A 77 -3.82 -0.50 -7.05
C ILE A 77 -2.75 -0.49 -5.95
N ALA A 78 -3.04 0.11 -4.79
CA ALA A 78 -2.10 0.16 -3.68
C ALA A 78 -1.72 -1.25 -3.20
N LEU A 79 -2.69 -2.17 -3.11
CA LEU A 79 -2.43 -3.56 -2.70
C LEU A 79 -1.57 -4.30 -3.72
N VAL A 80 -1.92 -4.25 -5.00
CA VAL A 80 -1.14 -4.90 -6.07
C VAL A 80 0.29 -4.34 -6.14
N THR A 81 0.42 -3.03 -6.04
CA THR A 81 1.73 -2.36 -6.02
C THR A 81 2.58 -2.84 -4.85
N THR A 82 1.99 -2.91 -3.64
CA THR A 82 2.72 -3.37 -2.44
C THR A 82 3.09 -4.84 -2.53
N LEU A 83 2.20 -5.70 -3.03
CA LEU A 83 2.51 -7.12 -3.24
C LEU A 83 3.66 -7.31 -4.23
N LEU A 84 3.68 -6.56 -5.33
CA LEU A 84 4.76 -6.62 -6.31
C LEU A 84 6.08 -6.09 -5.73
N SER A 85 6.06 -4.97 -4.99
CA SER A 85 7.26 -4.43 -4.35
C SER A 85 7.85 -5.41 -3.34
N PHE A 86 7.00 -6.11 -2.57
CA PHE A 86 7.44 -7.16 -1.65
C PHE A 86 7.98 -8.39 -2.37
N ALA A 87 7.30 -8.87 -3.40
CA ALA A 87 7.77 -10.01 -4.18
C ALA A 87 9.18 -9.76 -4.75
N ILE A 88 9.40 -8.59 -5.35
CA ILE A 88 10.70 -8.19 -5.90
C ILE A 88 11.72 -7.97 -4.78
N GLY A 89 11.39 -7.13 -3.80
CA GLY A 89 12.31 -6.71 -2.75
C GLY A 89 12.76 -7.85 -1.84
N ILE A 90 11.84 -8.72 -1.40
CA ILE A 90 12.15 -9.89 -0.58
C ILE A 90 13.04 -10.85 -1.35
N THR A 91 12.66 -11.19 -2.58
CA THR A 91 13.42 -12.15 -3.39
C THR A 91 14.84 -11.67 -3.60
N LEU A 92 15.02 -10.45 -4.08
CA LEU A 92 16.35 -9.89 -4.34
C LEU A 92 17.14 -9.66 -3.05
N GLY A 93 16.49 -9.21 -1.97
CA GLY A 93 17.14 -8.96 -0.68
C GLY A 93 17.65 -10.23 0.00
N LEU A 94 16.81 -11.28 0.06
CA LEU A 94 17.21 -12.55 0.65
C LEU A 94 18.24 -13.29 -0.21
N VAL A 95 18.12 -13.25 -1.54
CA VAL A 95 19.14 -13.80 -2.44
C VAL A 95 20.48 -13.10 -2.24
N ALA A 96 20.51 -11.76 -2.17
CA ALA A 96 21.73 -11.02 -1.89
C ALA A 96 22.37 -11.43 -0.56
N ALA A 97 21.57 -11.61 0.49
CA ALA A 97 22.03 -12.02 1.81
C ALA A 97 22.66 -13.42 1.83
N VAL A 98 22.10 -14.38 1.08
CA VAL A 98 22.55 -15.79 1.07
C VAL A 98 23.73 -16.01 0.15
N THR A 99 23.74 -15.36 -1.04
CA THR A 99 24.80 -15.55 -2.06
C THR A 99 26.05 -14.78 -1.74
N GLY A 100 25.92 -13.66 -1.02
CA GLY A 100 27.04 -12.83 -0.55
C GLY A 100 27.84 -12.15 -1.68
N ARG A 101 28.96 -11.61 -1.28
CA ARG A 101 30.04 -10.89 -1.98
C ARG A 101 29.68 -10.12 -3.27
N TRP A 102 29.68 -10.75 -4.43
CA TRP A 102 29.47 -10.01 -5.69
C TRP A 102 28.02 -9.65 -5.98
N ILE A 103 27.11 -10.60 -5.79
CA ILE A 103 25.67 -10.38 -6.05
C ILE A 103 25.15 -9.34 -5.07
N ASP A 104 25.53 -9.45 -3.81
CA ASP A 104 25.16 -8.49 -2.77
C ASP A 104 25.68 -7.09 -3.08
N ILE A 105 26.95 -6.94 -3.46
CA ILE A 105 27.55 -5.64 -3.80
C ILE A 105 26.81 -5.02 -4.99
N VAL A 106 26.59 -5.77 -6.07
CA VAL A 106 25.95 -5.24 -7.29
C VAL A 106 24.49 -4.80 -7.00
N LEU A 107 23.71 -5.66 -6.35
CA LEU A 107 22.30 -5.35 -6.04
C LEU A 107 22.19 -4.16 -5.06
N SER A 108 23.05 -4.13 -4.02
CA SER A 108 23.06 -3.02 -3.06
C SER A 108 23.43 -1.70 -3.73
N ARG A 109 24.42 -1.68 -4.62
CA ARG A 109 24.80 -0.47 -5.37
C ARG A 109 23.71 0.00 -6.32
N ALA A 110 23.03 -0.93 -7.01
CA ALA A 110 21.90 -0.59 -7.85
C ALA A 110 20.76 0.05 -7.02
N VAL A 111 20.44 -0.53 -5.87
CA VAL A 111 19.45 0.01 -4.94
C VAL A 111 19.87 1.40 -4.40
N ASP A 112 21.16 1.58 -4.06
CA ASP A 112 21.67 2.87 -3.58
C ASP A 112 21.53 3.97 -4.65
N ILE A 113 21.77 3.64 -5.93
CA ILE A 113 21.55 4.58 -7.04
C ILE A 113 20.09 4.99 -7.13
N VAL A 114 19.16 4.05 -7.05
CA VAL A 114 17.72 4.38 -7.09
C VAL A 114 17.31 5.22 -5.88
N LEU A 115 17.82 4.93 -4.70
CA LEU A 115 17.51 5.67 -3.47
C LEU A 115 18.20 7.04 -3.35
N SER A 116 19.21 7.32 -4.18
CA SER A 116 19.90 8.62 -4.18
C SER A 116 19.05 9.77 -4.71
N VAL A 117 18.01 9.47 -5.48
CA VAL A 117 17.07 10.45 -6.04
C VAL A 117 15.72 10.33 -5.30
N PRO A 118 15.09 11.46 -4.95
CA PRO A 118 13.76 11.43 -4.33
C PRO A 118 12.75 10.65 -5.15
N LEU A 119 11.97 9.78 -4.48
CA LEU A 119 11.01 8.86 -5.10
C LEU A 119 10.03 9.57 -6.06
N LEU A 120 9.55 10.75 -5.65
CA LEU A 120 8.63 11.54 -6.46
C LEU A 120 9.25 11.94 -7.81
N ILE A 121 10.52 12.32 -7.83
CA ILE A 121 11.22 12.71 -9.07
C ILE A 121 11.32 11.51 -10.01
N TRP A 122 11.71 10.33 -9.50
CA TRP A 122 11.70 9.11 -10.29
C TRP A 122 10.33 8.79 -10.87
N ALA A 123 9.28 8.84 -10.03
CA ALA A 123 7.92 8.54 -10.46
C ALA A 123 7.46 9.50 -11.57
N LEU A 124 7.67 10.82 -11.38
CA LEU A 124 7.32 11.84 -12.38
C LEU A 124 8.06 11.60 -13.69
N MET A 125 9.36 11.33 -13.65
CA MET A 125 10.19 11.10 -14.84
C MET A 125 9.74 9.83 -15.59
N ILE A 126 9.59 8.72 -14.90
CA ILE A 126 9.21 7.44 -15.52
C ILE A 126 7.80 7.53 -16.12
N LEU A 127 6.83 8.07 -15.38
CA LEU A 127 5.45 8.19 -15.87
C LEU A 127 5.32 9.19 -17.03
N SER A 128 6.18 10.21 -17.09
CA SER A 128 6.22 11.14 -18.23
C SER A 128 6.75 10.48 -19.51
N ILE A 129 7.66 9.51 -19.38
CA ILE A 129 8.25 8.79 -20.53
C ILE A 129 7.34 7.64 -21.00
N PHE A 130 6.88 6.79 -20.09
CA PHE A 130 6.10 5.59 -20.41
C PHE A 130 4.58 5.82 -20.52
N GLY A 131 4.13 7.04 -20.18
CA GLY A 131 2.71 7.40 -20.21
C GLY A 131 1.96 7.01 -18.94
N GLN A 132 0.77 7.60 -18.78
CA GLN A 132 -0.10 7.46 -17.62
C GLN A 132 -1.08 6.30 -17.82
N THR A 133 -0.61 5.06 -17.71
CA THR A 133 -1.46 3.87 -17.70
C THR A 133 -1.48 3.25 -16.31
N LEU A 134 -2.50 2.45 -16.00
CA LEU A 134 -2.56 1.74 -14.71
C LEU A 134 -1.35 0.83 -14.52
N SER A 135 -0.92 0.14 -15.58
CA SER A 135 0.25 -0.73 -15.54
C SER A 135 1.55 0.05 -15.32
N SER A 136 1.74 1.18 -16.02
CA SER A 136 2.92 2.03 -15.82
C SER A 136 2.99 2.56 -14.39
N LEU A 137 1.85 2.99 -13.83
CA LEU A 137 1.76 3.48 -12.44
C LEU A 137 2.16 2.38 -11.45
N VAL A 138 1.52 1.21 -11.55
CA VAL A 138 1.76 0.07 -10.64
C VAL A 138 3.20 -0.39 -10.71
N LEU A 139 3.73 -0.62 -11.92
CA LEU A 139 5.09 -1.14 -12.11
C LEU A 139 6.16 -0.14 -11.65
N THR A 140 5.97 1.15 -11.96
CA THR A 140 6.88 2.20 -11.52
C THR A 140 6.98 2.26 -10.01
N ILE A 141 5.85 2.33 -9.31
CA ILE A 141 5.86 2.45 -7.84
C ILE A 141 6.34 1.15 -7.21
N ALA A 142 5.91 -0.02 -7.72
CA ALA A 142 6.36 -1.31 -7.23
C ALA A 142 7.89 -1.46 -7.33
N PHE A 143 8.47 -1.08 -8.47
CA PHE A 143 9.92 -1.10 -8.67
C PHE A 143 10.63 -0.16 -7.71
N LEU A 144 10.19 1.09 -7.61
CA LEU A 144 10.81 2.09 -6.75
C LEU A 144 10.71 1.71 -5.26
N ASP A 145 9.56 1.23 -4.80
CA ASP A 145 9.36 0.84 -3.40
C ASP A 145 10.06 -0.48 -3.05
N SER A 146 10.24 -1.38 -4.03
CA SER A 146 10.96 -2.64 -3.83
C SER A 146 12.39 -2.44 -3.32
N THR A 147 13.02 -1.30 -3.60
CA THR A 147 14.36 -0.95 -3.11
C THR A 147 14.43 -0.82 -1.59
N ARG A 148 13.36 -0.32 -0.97
CA ARG A 148 13.26 -0.22 0.49
C ARG A 148 12.99 -1.58 1.12
N VAL A 149 12.11 -2.36 0.50
CA VAL A 149 11.83 -3.74 0.92
C VAL A 149 13.09 -4.59 0.79
N PHE A 150 13.87 -4.41 -0.29
CA PHE A 150 15.17 -5.05 -0.48
C PHE A 150 16.11 -4.80 0.70
N ARG A 151 16.28 -3.55 1.13
CA ARG A 151 17.16 -3.21 2.25
C ARG A 151 16.78 -3.93 3.54
N LEU A 152 15.47 -3.95 3.86
CA LEU A 152 14.99 -4.65 5.04
C LEU A 152 15.19 -6.17 4.93
N ALA A 153 14.74 -6.76 3.81
CA ALA A 153 14.87 -8.20 3.58
C ALA A 153 16.33 -8.65 3.60
N ARG A 154 17.25 -7.85 2.99
CA ARG A 154 18.67 -8.10 3.02
C ARG A 154 19.22 -8.08 4.45
N ALA A 155 18.87 -7.07 5.25
CA ALA A 155 19.35 -6.97 6.64
C ALA A 155 18.87 -8.16 7.49
N LEU A 156 17.56 -8.52 7.39
CA LEU A 156 17.02 -9.69 8.05
C LEU A 156 17.69 -10.99 7.56
N GLY A 157 17.85 -11.11 6.25
CA GLY A 157 18.49 -12.26 5.62
C GLY A 157 19.94 -12.46 6.07
N MET A 158 20.72 -11.40 6.19
CA MET A 158 22.12 -11.47 6.68
C MET A 158 22.18 -11.96 8.14
N ASN A 159 21.29 -11.46 9.00
CA ASN A 159 21.24 -11.89 10.39
C ASN A 159 20.86 -13.38 10.50
N LEU A 160 19.88 -13.83 9.73
CA LEU A 160 19.42 -15.22 9.74
C LEU A 160 20.41 -16.17 9.06
N ALA A 161 21.10 -15.72 7.99
CA ALA A 161 22.05 -16.52 7.24
C ALA A 161 23.33 -16.89 8.06
N SER A 162 23.58 -16.19 9.17
CA SER A 162 24.68 -16.47 10.10
C SER A 162 24.32 -17.49 11.20
N LEU A 163 23.07 -17.99 11.25
CA LEU A 163 22.62 -18.93 12.26
C LEU A 163 22.89 -20.39 11.85
N ASP A 164 23.11 -21.24 12.85
CA ASP A 164 23.55 -22.63 12.69
C ASP A 164 22.62 -23.45 11.79
N PHE A 165 21.30 -23.24 11.85
CA PHE A 165 20.34 -24.00 11.03
C PHE A 165 20.54 -23.74 9.52
N VAL A 166 20.98 -22.55 9.13
CA VAL A 166 21.28 -22.22 7.72
C VAL A 166 22.60 -22.88 7.30
N GLU A 167 23.59 -22.92 8.18
CA GLU A 167 24.86 -23.62 7.94
C GLU A 167 24.62 -25.13 7.75
N VAL A 168 23.83 -25.73 8.62
CA VAL A 168 23.43 -27.16 8.51
C VAL A 168 22.72 -27.42 7.19
N ALA A 169 21.82 -26.54 6.75
CA ALA A 169 21.16 -26.67 5.46
C ALA A 169 22.15 -26.67 4.28
N LYS A 170 23.12 -25.73 4.31
CA LYS A 170 24.21 -25.67 3.31
C LYS A 170 25.08 -26.91 3.32
N LEU A 171 25.43 -27.45 4.49
CA LEU A 171 26.20 -28.69 4.63
C LEU A 171 25.46 -29.90 4.09
N ARG A 172 24.11 -29.92 4.13
CA ARG A 172 23.29 -30.95 3.47
C ARG A 172 23.26 -30.81 1.95
N GLY A 173 23.87 -29.77 1.38
CA GLY A 173 23.88 -29.54 -0.07
C GLY A 173 22.64 -28.84 -0.60
N GLU A 174 21.86 -28.22 0.26
CA GLU A 174 20.65 -27.51 -0.14
C GLU A 174 21.00 -26.27 -0.99
N GLY A 175 20.23 -26.04 -2.07
CA GLY A 175 20.44 -24.90 -2.98
C GLY A 175 19.96 -23.57 -2.39
N ILE A 176 20.42 -22.46 -2.99
CA ILE A 176 20.12 -21.08 -2.55
C ILE A 176 18.60 -20.85 -2.42
N TRP A 177 17.81 -21.29 -3.40
CA TRP A 177 16.36 -21.13 -3.39
C TRP A 177 15.70 -21.89 -2.23
N TRP A 178 16.19 -23.08 -1.91
CA TRP A 178 15.70 -23.84 -0.77
C TRP A 178 15.99 -23.11 0.53
N VAL A 179 17.23 -22.64 0.72
CA VAL A 179 17.65 -21.88 1.92
C VAL A 179 16.81 -20.59 2.05
N VAL A 180 16.60 -19.83 0.98
CA VAL A 180 15.83 -18.57 0.99
C VAL A 180 14.37 -18.84 1.38
N TRP A 181 13.69 -19.79 0.71
CA TRP A 181 12.25 -19.96 0.86
C TRP A 181 11.83 -20.88 2.01
N ARG A 182 12.69 -21.82 2.40
CA ARG A 182 12.37 -22.84 3.43
C ARG A 182 12.99 -22.53 4.79
N GLU A 183 14.15 -21.90 4.82
CA GLU A 183 14.85 -21.60 6.07
C GLU A 183 14.71 -20.12 6.47
N ILE A 184 15.01 -19.17 5.58
CA ILE A 184 15.12 -17.76 5.96
C ILE A 184 13.77 -17.06 5.95
N LEU A 185 12.99 -17.17 4.87
CA LEU A 185 11.74 -16.44 4.73
C LEU A 185 10.71 -16.74 5.85
N PRO A 186 10.50 -18.00 6.27
CA PRO A 186 9.57 -18.26 7.37
C PRO A 186 10.00 -17.60 8.70
N ASN A 187 11.30 -17.53 8.95
CA ASN A 187 11.88 -16.91 10.15
C ASN A 187 11.91 -15.39 10.06
N ALA A 188 11.90 -14.81 8.86
CA ALA A 188 11.80 -13.37 8.62
C ALA A 188 10.35 -12.87 8.50
N ALA A 189 9.35 -13.76 8.54
CA ALA A 189 7.98 -13.43 8.19
C ALA A 189 7.36 -12.36 9.09
N ALA A 190 7.57 -12.42 10.41
CA ALA A 190 6.96 -11.49 11.34
C ALA A 190 7.38 -10.02 11.08
N PRO A 191 8.67 -9.66 11.02
CA PRO A 191 9.07 -8.30 10.70
C PRO A 191 8.70 -7.88 9.26
N LEU A 192 8.67 -8.81 8.29
CA LEU A 192 8.23 -8.51 6.94
C LEU A 192 6.72 -8.21 6.87
N MET A 193 5.90 -8.89 7.67
CA MET A 193 4.45 -8.61 7.73
C MET A 193 4.17 -7.25 8.36
N SER A 194 4.89 -6.87 9.42
CA SER A 194 4.78 -5.53 10.02
C SER A 194 5.16 -4.43 9.02
N GLU A 195 6.25 -4.62 8.29
CA GLU A 195 6.66 -3.70 7.21
C GLU A 195 5.65 -3.64 6.08
N PHE A 196 4.98 -4.75 5.74
CA PHE A 196 3.96 -4.77 4.68
C PHE A 196 2.85 -3.76 4.95
N GLY A 197 2.35 -3.68 6.17
CA GLY A 197 1.32 -2.70 6.54
C GLY A 197 1.79 -1.25 6.36
N LEU A 198 3.02 -0.95 6.81
CA LEU A 198 3.64 0.37 6.64
C LEU A 198 3.82 0.73 5.14
N ARG A 199 4.31 -0.20 4.33
CA ARG A 199 4.50 0.02 2.89
C ARG A 199 3.18 0.17 2.15
N PHE A 200 2.17 -0.62 2.52
CA PHE A 200 0.84 -0.45 1.95
C PHE A 200 0.30 0.97 2.21
N CYS A 201 0.39 1.45 3.44
CA CYS A 201 -0.04 2.81 3.79
C CYS A 201 0.75 3.87 2.98
N PHE A 202 2.08 3.70 2.89
CA PHE A 202 2.92 4.59 2.12
C PHE A 202 2.56 4.60 0.62
N ASN A 203 2.43 3.43 0.00
CA ASN A 203 2.10 3.28 -1.41
C ASN A 203 0.71 3.84 -1.72
N PHE A 204 -0.27 3.58 -0.84
CA PHE A 204 -1.61 4.14 -0.94
C PHE A 204 -1.61 5.68 -0.97
N LEU A 205 -0.92 6.31 -0.02
CA LEU A 205 -0.79 7.77 0.02
C LEU A 205 0.01 8.32 -1.16
N PHE A 206 1.06 7.62 -1.58
CA PHE A 206 1.90 8.04 -2.69
C PHE A 206 1.15 7.99 -4.03
N ILE A 207 0.35 6.94 -4.26
CA ILE A 207 -0.54 6.83 -5.42
C ILE A 207 -1.58 7.96 -5.41
N ALA A 208 -2.22 8.21 -4.26
CA ALA A 208 -3.18 9.30 -4.11
C ALA A 208 -2.54 10.68 -4.39
N ALA A 209 -1.29 10.89 -3.94
CA ALA A 209 -0.53 12.12 -4.23
C ALA A 209 -0.20 12.26 -5.72
N LEU A 210 0.25 11.19 -6.39
CA LEU A 210 0.49 11.21 -7.84
C LEU A 210 -0.80 11.48 -8.63
N SER A 211 -1.92 10.89 -8.23
CA SER A 211 -3.22 11.14 -8.82
C SER A 211 -3.67 12.59 -8.62
N PHE A 212 -3.44 13.13 -7.44
CA PHE A 212 -3.68 14.56 -7.16
C PHE A 212 -2.80 15.46 -8.04
N LEU A 213 -1.55 15.10 -8.31
CA LEU A 213 -0.66 15.83 -9.23
C LEU A 213 -1.00 15.61 -10.71
N GLY A 214 -1.96 14.73 -11.02
CA GLY A 214 -2.39 14.48 -12.39
C GLY A 214 -1.61 13.39 -13.11
N LEU A 215 -0.78 12.63 -12.40
CA LEU A 215 0.06 11.55 -12.94
C LEU A 215 -0.31 10.17 -12.37
N GLY A 216 -1.48 10.06 -11.76
CA GLY A 216 -1.99 8.81 -11.21
C GLY A 216 -2.89 8.06 -12.19
N VAL A 217 -4.08 7.71 -11.70
CA VAL A 217 -5.08 6.94 -12.45
C VAL A 217 -5.65 7.77 -13.60
N PRO A 218 -5.64 7.25 -14.85
CA PRO A 218 -6.17 7.97 -15.99
C PRO A 218 -7.71 8.04 -15.98
N LEU A 219 -8.26 9.07 -16.58
CA LEU A 219 -9.69 9.14 -16.86
C LEU A 219 -10.10 7.97 -17.82
N PRO A 220 -11.36 7.46 -17.73
CA PRO A 220 -12.48 7.99 -16.96
C PRO A 220 -12.60 7.43 -15.54
N TYR A 221 -11.67 6.60 -15.10
CA TYR A 221 -11.74 5.88 -13.83
C TYR A 221 -11.80 6.81 -12.62
N ALA A 222 -12.60 6.40 -11.62
CA ALA A 222 -12.65 7.07 -10.34
C ALA A 222 -11.50 6.60 -9.45
N ASP A 223 -10.77 7.56 -8.90
CA ASP A 223 -9.74 7.32 -7.90
C ASP A 223 -9.77 8.48 -6.90
N TRP A 224 -9.59 8.19 -5.63
CA TRP A 224 -9.79 9.18 -4.58
C TRP A 224 -8.84 10.38 -4.69
N GLY A 225 -7.58 10.17 -5.07
CA GLY A 225 -6.60 11.27 -5.26
C GLY A 225 -6.98 12.20 -6.41
N GLY A 226 -7.35 11.63 -7.55
CA GLY A 226 -7.84 12.37 -8.72
C GLY A 226 -9.16 13.08 -8.42
N MET A 227 -10.07 12.44 -7.68
CA MET A 227 -11.33 13.08 -7.27
C MET A 227 -11.10 14.30 -6.38
N VAL A 228 -10.11 14.29 -5.48
CA VAL A 228 -9.74 15.48 -4.70
C VAL A 228 -9.29 16.59 -5.63
N ARG A 229 -8.34 16.31 -6.55
CA ARG A 229 -7.83 17.29 -7.53
C ARG A 229 -8.95 17.90 -8.36
N ASP A 230 -9.78 17.05 -8.94
CA ASP A 230 -10.81 17.44 -9.90
C ASP A 230 -11.90 18.30 -9.24
N ASN A 231 -12.13 18.14 -7.95
CA ASN A 231 -13.17 18.86 -7.21
C ASN A 231 -12.63 19.96 -6.27
N ILE A 232 -11.31 20.24 -6.26
CA ILE A 232 -10.74 21.24 -5.33
C ILE A 232 -11.36 22.64 -5.49
N THR A 233 -11.74 23.01 -6.72
CA THR A 233 -12.40 24.28 -7.01
C THR A 233 -13.77 24.39 -6.37
N SER A 234 -14.45 23.27 -6.09
CA SER A 234 -15.75 23.26 -5.41
C SER A 234 -15.71 23.92 -4.03
N LEU A 235 -14.56 23.86 -3.34
CA LEU A 235 -14.36 24.47 -2.03
C LEU A 235 -14.53 25.99 -2.07
N LYS A 236 -14.09 26.64 -3.16
CA LYS A 236 -14.27 28.09 -3.36
C LYS A 236 -15.75 28.49 -3.50
N LEU A 237 -16.58 27.52 -3.88
CA LEU A 237 -18.01 27.69 -4.01
C LEU A 237 -18.80 27.24 -2.77
N GLY A 238 -18.08 26.95 -1.65
CA GLY A 238 -18.68 26.43 -0.42
C GLY A 238 -19.24 24.99 -0.55
N ARG A 239 -18.74 24.20 -1.50
CA ARG A 239 -19.17 22.81 -1.73
C ARG A 239 -18.15 21.81 -1.18
N ALA A 240 -18.63 20.74 -0.60
CA ALA A 240 -17.80 19.73 0.06
C ALA A 240 -17.27 18.61 -0.89
N ALA A 241 -17.47 18.72 -2.21
CA ALA A 241 -17.20 17.64 -3.16
C ALA A 241 -15.75 17.08 -3.07
N ALA A 242 -14.74 17.93 -2.84
CA ALA A 242 -13.36 17.49 -2.65
C ALA A 242 -13.09 16.88 -1.27
N LEU A 243 -13.90 17.20 -0.26
CA LEU A 243 -13.67 16.74 1.11
C LEU A 243 -14.05 15.26 1.31
N TYR A 244 -15.02 14.75 0.56
CA TYR A 244 -15.45 13.35 0.69
C TYR A 244 -14.33 12.35 0.35
N PRO A 245 -13.67 12.43 -0.83
CA PRO A 245 -12.55 11.55 -1.12
C PRO A 245 -11.33 11.82 -0.23
N ALA A 246 -11.08 13.07 0.17
CA ALA A 246 -10.02 13.38 1.12
C ALA A 246 -10.27 12.74 2.50
N ALA A 247 -11.50 12.78 3.00
CA ALA A 247 -11.87 12.12 4.25
C ALA A 247 -11.76 10.60 4.15
N ALA A 248 -12.11 9.99 3.00
CA ALA A 248 -11.96 8.56 2.76
C ALA A 248 -10.47 8.13 2.81
N ILE A 249 -9.57 8.91 2.17
CA ILE A 249 -8.12 8.69 2.24
C ILE A 249 -7.64 8.78 3.69
N ALA A 250 -8.00 9.84 4.40
CA ALA A 250 -7.58 10.05 5.79
C ALA A 250 -8.08 8.94 6.72
N LEU A 251 -9.35 8.54 6.59
CA LEU A 251 -9.95 7.50 7.43
C LEU A 251 -9.26 6.15 7.23
N LEU A 252 -9.04 5.73 5.99
CA LEU A 252 -8.35 4.47 5.69
C LEU A 252 -6.90 4.52 6.21
N THR A 253 -6.18 5.62 6.00
CA THR A 253 -4.81 5.81 6.50
C THR A 253 -4.74 5.66 8.02
N VAL A 254 -5.66 6.31 8.75
CA VAL A 254 -5.75 6.17 10.22
C VAL A 254 -6.03 4.71 10.60
N GLY A 255 -6.97 4.06 9.93
CA GLY A 255 -7.31 2.66 10.21
C GLY A 255 -6.10 1.73 10.05
N ILE A 256 -5.33 1.89 8.97
CA ILE A 256 -4.12 1.08 8.71
C ILE A 256 -3.06 1.35 9.79
N ASN A 257 -2.77 2.62 10.10
CA ASN A 257 -1.76 2.95 11.10
C ASN A 257 -2.10 2.39 12.48
N LEU A 258 -3.36 2.47 12.92
CA LEU A 258 -3.79 1.89 14.20
C LEU A 258 -3.55 0.37 14.29
N VAL A 259 -3.71 -0.34 13.17
CA VAL A 259 -3.45 -1.79 13.10
C VAL A 259 -1.95 -2.07 13.08
N VAL A 260 -1.19 -1.31 12.29
CA VAL A 260 0.27 -1.45 12.20
C VAL A 260 0.95 -1.17 13.54
N ASP A 261 0.56 -0.11 14.24
CA ASP A 261 1.09 0.22 15.57
C ASP A 261 0.84 -0.91 16.57
N TRP A 262 -0.32 -1.55 16.48
CA TRP A 262 -0.61 -2.71 17.31
C TRP A 262 0.30 -3.91 16.97
N PHE A 263 0.52 -4.23 15.69
CA PHE A 263 1.45 -5.29 15.28
C PHE A 263 2.87 -5.00 15.78
N LEU A 264 3.37 -3.79 15.58
CA LEU A 264 4.70 -3.38 16.07
C LEU A 264 4.81 -3.49 17.61
N SER A 265 3.73 -3.19 18.34
CA SER A 265 3.69 -3.32 19.80
C SER A 265 3.75 -4.78 20.28
N ILE A 266 3.33 -5.74 19.45
CA ILE A 266 3.44 -7.17 19.75
C ILE A 266 4.88 -7.64 19.52
N ASP A 267 5.47 -7.27 18.39
CA ASP A 267 6.85 -7.65 18.02
C ASP A 267 7.89 -7.07 19.00
N ALA A 268 7.63 -5.88 19.55
CA ALA A 268 8.52 -5.22 20.50
C ALA A 268 8.51 -5.81 21.93
N ARG A 269 7.62 -6.78 22.24
CA ARG A 269 7.58 -7.42 23.57
C ARG A 269 8.67 -8.50 23.65
N PRO A 270 9.64 -8.39 24.61
CA PRO A 270 10.64 -9.43 24.80
C PRO A 270 9.96 -10.77 25.10
N SER A 271 10.40 -11.84 24.45
CA SER A 271 9.91 -13.23 24.64
C SER A 271 10.07 -13.78 26.08
N GLY A 272 10.66 -13.01 27.00
CA GLY A 272 10.89 -13.37 28.40
C GLY A 272 9.77 -13.03 29.38
N ALA A 273 8.77 -12.22 28.99
CA ALA A 273 7.71 -11.82 29.90
C ALA A 273 6.55 -12.84 30.03
N GLN A 274 6.61 -13.97 29.35
CA GLN A 274 5.59 -15.03 29.43
C GLN A 274 5.89 -16.11 30.48
N ALA A 275 7.01 -16.00 31.21
CA ALA A 275 7.38 -16.99 32.23
C ALA A 275 6.97 -16.60 33.66
N GLU A 276 6.37 -15.43 33.89
CA GLU A 276 6.04 -14.93 35.23
C GLU A 276 4.55 -14.52 35.41
N MET A 277 3.61 -15.21 34.76
CA MET A 277 2.20 -15.09 35.13
C MET A 277 1.54 -16.47 35.21
#